data_1c07b5206b47755ddc12cfa000ecfcf7
#
_entry.id   1c07b5206b47755ddc12cfa000ecfcf7
#
_cell.length_a   1.000
_cell.length_b   1.000
_cell.length_c   1.000
_cell.angle_alpha   90.00
_cell.angle_beta   90.00
_cell.angle_gamma   90.00
#
_symmetry.space_group_name_H-M   'P 1'
#
loop_
_entity.id
_entity.type
_entity.pdbx_description
1 polymer ?
#
loop_
_entity_poly.entity_id
_entity_poly.type
_entity_poly.pdbx_seq_one_letter_code
_entity_poly.pdbx_strand_id
1 'polypeptide(L)'
;MATSSNGDDWEAQIEAQRRAKAEQFRDSARSPLPVSMRGDAFPGLDYFEPDPAYRFVLPLFEHDDPEPVTVETTADGEQTYRRWGEFRFEVAGEPVTLQAYRPTDGGDRFWVPFRDETNGETTYGAGRYLDLTPDHDRVDGEWVLDFNAAYNPTCAYNHAYECPLIPMENWLDVPIEAGERAFPGEPAGSEH
;
A
#
# COMPACT_ATOMS: atom_id res chain seq x y z
N MET A 1 -31.69 0.72 -14.53
CA MET A 1 -31.31 1.79 -13.59
C MET A 1 -30.85 1.20 -12.26
N ALA A 2 -29.67 0.63 -12.22
CA ALA A 2 -29.08 0.10 -10.98
C ALA A 2 -27.55 0.01 -11.05
N THR A 3 -26.88 1.10 -11.40
CA THR A 3 -25.43 1.13 -11.53
C THR A 3 -24.74 2.22 -10.69
N SER A 4 -25.49 3.04 -9.99
CA SER A 4 -24.92 4.10 -9.13
C SER A 4 -24.58 3.63 -7.70
N SER A 5 -25.26 2.60 -7.18
CA SER A 5 -25.13 2.26 -5.76
C SER A 5 -23.80 1.58 -5.40
N ASN A 6 -23.20 0.80 -6.30
CA ASN A 6 -21.96 0.08 -6.02
C ASN A 6 -20.73 1.00 -5.98
N GLY A 7 -20.72 2.05 -6.79
CA GLY A 7 -19.63 3.02 -6.79
C GLY A 7 -19.63 3.90 -5.55
N ASP A 8 -20.80 4.39 -5.16
CA ASP A 8 -20.96 5.23 -3.97
C ASP A 8 -20.64 4.46 -2.68
N ASP A 9 -21.02 3.17 -2.61
CA ASP A 9 -20.72 2.30 -1.48
C ASP A 9 -19.23 2.02 -1.34
N TRP A 10 -18.54 1.79 -2.46
CA TRP A 10 -17.09 1.57 -2.47
C TRP A 10 -16.34 2.83 -2.02
N GLU A 11 -16.69 3.99 -2.54
CA GLU A 11 -16.06 5.26 -2.15
C GLU A 11 -16.27 5.54 -0.66
N ALA A 12 -17.48 5.33 -0.16
CA ALA A 12 -17.79 5.47 1.26
C ALA A 12 -16.98 4.51 2.15
N GLN A 13 -16.73 3.29 1.68
CA GLN A 13 -15.85 2.33 2.37
C GLN A 13 -14.41 2.80 2.43
N ILE A 14 -13.87 3.29 1.31
CA ILE A 14 -12.51 3.85 1.25
C ILE A 14 -12.37 5.01 2.23
N GLU A 15 -13.32 5.94 2.23
CA GLU A 15 -13.31 7.08 3.15
C GLU A 15 -13.43 6.66 4.62
N ALA A 16 -14.26 5.66 4.91
CA ALA A 16 -14.42 5.13 6.27
C ALA A 16 -13.12 4.49 6.78
N GLN A 17 -12.42 3.73 5.93
CA GLN A 17 -11.12 3.15 6.26
C GLN A 17 -10.06 4.23 6.54
N ARG A 18 -10.06 5.30 5.75
CA ARG A 18 -9.15 6.43 5.94
C ARG A 18 -9.39 7.16 7.25
N ARG A 19 -10.66 7.38 7.61
CA ARG A 19 -11.03 7.99 8.91
C ARG A 19 -10.61 7.10 10.08
N ALA A 20 -10.86 5.80 9.99
CA ALA A 20 -10.48 4.84 11.03
C ALA A 20 -8.96 4.81 11.24
N LYS A 21 -8.18 4.84 10.17
CA LYS A 21 -6.72 4.91 10.24
C LYS A 21 -6.24 6.21 10.89
N ALA A 22 -6.82 7.34 10.52
CA ALA A 22 -6.48 8.63 11.12
C ALA A 22 -6.80 8.67 12.61
N GLU A 23 -7.95 8.15 13.03
CA GLU A 23 -8.33 8.04 14.44
C GLU A 23 -7.36 7.13 15.21
N GLN A 24 -6.98 6.01 14.63
CA GLN A 24 -6.00 5.10 15.22
C GLN A 24 -4.65 5.79 15.42
N PHE A 25 -4.18 6.53 14.43
CA PHE A 25 -2.91 7.27 14.53
C PHE A 25 -2.97 8.35 15.59
N ARG A 26 -4.09 9.06 15.68
CA ARG A 26 -4.28 10.16 16.62
C ARG A 26 -4.44 9.70 18.07
N ASP A 27 -5.22 8.65 18.32
CA ASP A 27 -5.73 8.34 19.64
C ASP A 27 -5.28 6.99 20.21
N SER A 28 -4.82 6.05 19.38
CA SER A 28 -4.51 4.70 19.84
C SER A 28 -3.16 4.60 20.53
N ALA A 29 -3.11 3.79 21.58
CA ALA A 29 -1.85 3.38 22.20
C ALA A 29 -0.93 2.59 21.24
N ARG A 30 -1.51 2.00 20.18
CA ARG A 30 -0.79 1.27 19.13
C ARG A 30 -0.40 2.14 17.95
N SER A 31 -0.61 3.44 18.03
CA SER A 31 -0.18 4.37 16.98
C SER A 31 1.33 4.25 16.74
N PRO A 32 1.80 4.30 15.49
CA PRO A 32 3.23 4.36 15.21
C PRO A 32 3.85 5.69 15.62
N LEU A 33 3.02 6.71 15.88
CA LEU A 33 3.49 8.03 16.31
C LEU A 33 3.77 8.06 17.81
N PRO A 34 4.83 8.78 18.24
CA PRO A 34 5.05 9.01 19.66
C PRO A 34 3.93 9.86 20.25
N VAL A 35 3.76 9.80 21.58
CA VAL A 35 2.69 10.51 22.29
C VAL A 35 2.68 12.01 21.99
N SER A 36 3.87 12.60 21.81
CA SER A 36 4.03 14.02 21.48
C SER A 36 3.43 14.45 20.13
N MET A 37 3.17 13.49 19.26
CA MET A 37 2.59 13.73 17.91
C MET A 37 1.14 13.25 17.79
N ARG A 38 0.52 12.88 18.89
CA ARG A 38 -0.87 12.38 18.92
C ARG A 38 -1.83 13.46 19.42
N GLY A 39 -3.13 13.12 19.43
CA GLY A 39 -4.17 14.04 19.88
C GLY A 39 -4.20 15.32 19.05
N ASP A 40 -4.19 16.46 19.70
CA ASP A 40 -4.24 17.76 19.04
C ASP A 40 -2.98 18.08 18.22
N ALA A 41 -1.87 17.40 18.47
CA ALA A 41 -0.62 17.54 17.70
C ALA A 41 -0.59 16.72 16.42
N PHE A 42 -1.58 15.85 16.21
CA PHE A 42 -1.64 15.00 15.02
C PHE A 42 -1.93 15.83 13.77
N PRO A 43 -1.03 15.80 12.75
CA PRO A 43 -1.20 16.65 11.56
C PRO A 43 -2.21 16.10 10.55
N GLY A 44 -2.74 14.91 10.79
CA GLY A 44 -3.61 14.21 9.85
C GLY A 44 -2.83 13.29 8.90
N LEU A 45 -3.58 12.60 8.07
CA LEU A 45 -3.07 11.82 6.94
C LEU A 45 -3.66 12.40 5.66
N ASP A 46 -2.91 12.33 4.57
CA ASP A 46 -3.30 12.90 3.29
C ASP A 46 -3.46 11.80 2.24
N TYR A 47 -4.46 11.94 1.38
CA TYR A 47 -4.81 10.94 0.35
C TYR A 47 -5.21 11.63 -0.95
N PHE A 48 -5.02 10.93 -2.05
CA PHE A 48 -5.71 11.28 -3.28
C PHE A 48 -7.22 10.99 -3.13
N GLU A 49 -8.05 11.72 -3.83
CA GLU A 49 -9.48 11.41 -3.89
C GLU A 49 -9.70 10.00 -4.45
N PRO A 50 -10.70 9.25 -3.95
CA PRO A 50 -11.00 7.93 -4.51
C PRO A 50 -11.28 8.01 -6.01
N ASP A 51 -10.58 7.18 -6.78
CA ASP A 51 -10.70 7.13 -8.24
C ASP A 51 -10.86 5.68 -8.70
N PRO A 52 -12.02 5.30 -9.27
CA PRO A 52 -12.26 3.94 -9.72
C PRO A 52 -11.34 3.51 -10.88
N ALA A 53 -10.69 4.44 -11.57
CA ALA A 53 -9.71 4.13 -12.62
C ALA A 53 -8.47 3.40 -12.08
N TYR A 54 -8.21 3.49 -10.78
CA TYR A 54 -7.11 2.80 -10.12
C TYR A 54 -7.55 1.55 -9.32
N ARG A 55 -8.77 1.08 -9.55
CA ARG A 55 -9.29 -0.16 -8.99
C ARG A 55 -9.44 -1.20 -10.09
N PHE A 56 -8.68 -2.28 -9.98
CA PHE A 56 -8.64 -3.34 -10.99
C PHE A 56 -9.14 -4.65 -10.41
N VAL A 57 -9.87 -5.43 -11.20
CA VAL A 57 -10.23 -6.81 -10.88
C VAL A 57 -9.49 -7.69 -11.88
N LEU A 58 -8.53 -8.48 -11.42
CA LEU A 58 -7.54 -9.13 -12.27
C LEU A 58 -7.28 -10.57 -11.83
N PRO A 59 -6.98 -11.46 -12.79
CA PRO A 59 -6.41 -12.76 -12.45
C PRO A 59 -4.99 -12.57 -11.93
N LEU A 60 -4.57 -13.42 -10.99
CA LEU A 60 -3.19 -13.55 -10.60
C LEU A 60 -2.55 -14.67 -11.42
N PHE A 61 -1.51 -14.35 -12.15
CA PHE A 61 -0.70 -15.35 -12.87
C PHE A 61 0.33 -15.93 -11.93
N GLU A 62 0.02 -17.07 -11.32
CA GLU A 62 0.92 -17.73 -10.37
C GLU A 62 2.14 -18.31 -11.09
N HIS A 63 3.31 -18.17 -10.46
CA HIS A 63 4.53 -18.80 -10.96
C HIS A 63 4.52 -20.30 -10.65
N ASP A 64 5.03 -21.12 -11.58
CA ASP A 64 5.06 -22.58 -11.42
C ASP A 64 5.91 -23.01 -10.22
N ASP A 65 6.98 -22.27 -9.94
CA ASP A 65 7.88 -22.53 -8.82
C ASP A 65 8.21 -21.21 -8.12
N PRO A 66 7.40 -20.81 -7.11
CA PRO A 66 7.60 -19.56 -6.41
C PRO A 66 8.96 -19.50 -5.72
N GLU A 67 9.82 -18.61 -6.19
CA GLU A 67 11.18 -18.43 -5.68
C GLU A 67 11.21 -17.64 -4.37
N PRO A 68 12.09 -18.02 -3.42
CA PRO A 68 12.35 -17.17 -2.27
C PRO A 68 13.10 -15.90 -2.70
N VAL A 69 12.65 -14.76 -2.19
CA VAL A 69 13.27 -13.46 -2.43
C VAL A 69 13.62 -12.84 -1.08
N THR A 70 14.88 -12.51 -0.89
CA THR A 70 15.33 -11.77 0.29
C THR A 70 15.31 -10.28 -0.01
N VAL A 71 14.62 -9.53 0.82
CA VAL A 71 14.42 -8.10 0.68
C VAL A 71 15.14 -7.41 1.85
N GLU A 72 16.00 -6.45 1.53
CA GLU A 72 16.62 -5.60 2.54
C GLU A 72 15.57 -4.68 3.18
N THR A 73 15.85 -4.24 4.40
CA THR A 73 14.98 -3.31 5.13
C THR A 73 15.61 -1.92 5.22
N THR A 74 14.84 -0.97 5.74
CA THR A 74 15.31 0.41 5.99
C THR A 74 16.36 0.50 7.10
N ALA A 75 16.51 -0.55 7.90
CA ALA A 75 17.63 -0.77 8.81
C ALA A 75 18.57 -1.80 8.19
N ASP A 76 19.43 -2.43 8.97
CA ASP A 76 20.41 -3.41 8.46
C ASP A 76 19.86 -4.86 8.46
N GLY A 77 18.54 -5.01 8.37
CA GLY A 77 17.86 -6.31 8.39
C GLY A 77 17.45 -6.81 7.01
N GLU A 78 16.98 -8.04 6.99
CA GLU A 78 16.45 -8.70 5.80
C GLU A 78 15.15 -9.42 6.13
N GLN A 79 14.25 -9.49 5.15
CA GLN A 79 13.01 -10.28 5.23
C GLN A 79 12.91 -11.17 3.98
N THR A 80 12.43 -12.39 4.16
CA THR A 80 12.27 -13.33 3.06
C THR A 80 10.80 -13.53 2.73
N TYR A 81 10.51 -13.43 1.44
CA TYR A 81 9.19 -13.68 0.85
C TYR A 81 9.30 -14.72 -0.24
N ARG A 82 8.16 -15.23 -0.72
CA ARG A 82 8.09 -15.99 -1.97
C ARG A 82 7.45 -15.10 -3.03
N ARG A 83 8.11 -14.98 -4.18
CA ARG A 83 7.54 -14.32 -5.36
C ARG A 83 6.51 -15.26 -5.98
N TRP A 84 5.25 -15.01 -5.64
CA TRP A 84 4.17 -15.98 -5.86
C TRP A 84 3.55 -15.91 -7.24
N GLY A 85 3.34 -14.73 -7.74
CA GLY A 85 2.71 -14.52 -9.05
C GLY A 85 2.74 -13.05 -9.44
N GLU A 86 2.12 -12.73 -10.57
CA GLU A 86 2.10 -11.37 -11.09
C GLU A 86 0.72 -10.94 -11.56
N PHE A 87 0.44 -9.66 -11.38
CA PHE A 87 -0.70 -8.96 -11.99
C PHE A 87 -0.24 -8.22 -13.23
N ARG A 88 -1.09 -8.21 -14.26
CA ARG A 88 -0.86 -7.50 -15.53
C ARG A 88 -2.04 -6.59 -15.80
N PHE A 89 -1.78 -5.31 -16.02
CA PHE A 89 -2.82 -4.30 -16.26
C PHE A 89 -2.23 -3.11 -17.02
N GLU A 90 -3.05 -2.09 -17.29
CA GLU A 90 -2.62 -0.86 -17.95
C GLU A 90 -2.97 0.35 -17.07
N VAL A 91 -2.06 1.32 -17.03
CA VAL A 91 -2.28 2.62 -16.41
C VAL A 91 -2.04 3.68 -17.47
N ALA A 92 -3.05 4.50 -17.75
CA ALA A 92 -2.98 5.55 -18.78
C ALA A 92 -2.50 5.04 -20.15
N GLY A 93 -2.87 3.78 -20.50
CA GLY A 93 -2.49 3.14 -21.75
C GLY A 93 -1.12 2.44 -21.73
N GLU A 94 -0.38 2.54 -20.64
CA GLU A 94 0.92 1.89 -20.48
C GLU A 94 0.78 0.54 -19.77
N PRO A 95 1.35 -0.54 -20.33
CA PRO A 95 1.30 -1.87 -19.69
C PRO A 95 2.15 -1.89 -18.42
N VAL A 96 1.59 -2.49 -17.37
CA VAL A 96 2.23 -2.61 -16.06
C VAL A 96 2.17 -4.06 -15.59
N THR A 97 3.26 -4.53 -15.01
CA THR A 97 3.35 -5.82 -14.33
C THR A 97 3.78 -5.60 -12.89
N LEU A 98 3.05 -6.20 -11.95
CA LEU A 98 3.36 -6.15 -10.51
C LEU A 98 3.47 -7.56 -9.96
N GLN A 99 4.58 -7.84 -9.28
CA GLN A 99 4.77 -9.09 -8.55
C GLN A 99 4.02 -9.04 -7.23
N ALA A 100 3.38 -10.15 -6.88
CA ALA A 100 2.77 -10.38 -5.58
C ALA A 100 3.64 -11.34 -4.77
N TYR A 101 3.95 -10.94 -3.54
CA TYR A 101 4.82 -11.69 -2.64
C TYR A 101 4.01 -12.31 -1.52
N ARG A 102 4.35 -13.52 -1.13
CA ARG A 102 3.76 -14.19 0.02
C ARG A 102 4.77 -14.25 1.14
N PRO A 103 4.45 -13.73 2.34
CA PRO A 103 5.32 -13.89 3.50
C PRO A 103 5.53 -15.37 3.84
N THR A 104 6.68 -15.71 4.40
CA THR A 104 7.04 -17.09 4.75
C THR A 104 6.48 -17.53 6.12
N ASP A 105 5.65 -16.72 6.76
CA ASP A 105 5.02 -16.99 8.04
C ASP A 105 3.85 -17.99 7.99
N GLY A 106 3.51 -18.49 6.79
CA GLY A 106 2.42 -19.45 6.59
C GLY A 106 1.05 -18.82 6.34
N GLY A 107 0.95 -17.51 6.31
CA GLY A 107 -0.27 -16.80 5.93
C GLY A 107 -0.58 -16.89 4.43
N ASP A 108 -1.82 -16.64 4.07
CA ASP A 108 -2.29 -16.65 2.68
C ASP A 108 -2.50 -15.26 2.07
N ARG A 109 -2.10 -14.21 2.79
CA ARG A 109 -2.12 -12.84 2.30
C ARG A 109 -0.98 -12.59 1.32
N PHE A 110 -1.19 -11.66 0.39
CA PHE A 110 -0.14 -11.15 -0.48
C PHE A 110 0.29 -9.76 -0.05
N TRP A 111 1.59 -9.54 -0.08
CA TRP A 111 2.20 -8.23 -0.01
C TRP A 111 2.53 -7.79 -1.44
N VAL A 112 1.99 -6.65 -1.86
CA VAL A 112 2.20 -6.07 -3.19
C VAL A 112 2.78 -4.68 -3.03
N PRO A 113 4.11 -4.58 -2.87
CA PRO A 113 4.77 -3.29 -2.77
C PRO A 113 4.99 -2.70 -4.16
N PHE A 114 5.02 -1.38 -4.25
CA PHE A 114 5.33 -0.73 -5.52
C PHE A 114 5.96 0.65 -5.32
N ARG A 115 6.82 1.02 -6.25
CA ARG A 115 7.24 2.40 -6.46
C ARG A 115 6.63 2.90 -7.76
N ASP A 116 6.40 4.18 -7.84
CA ASP A 116 5.83 4.83 -9.01
C ASP A 116 6.40 6.24 -9.20
N GLU A 117 6.02 6.93 -10.26
CA GLU A 117 6.56 8.25 -10.57
C GLU A 117 6.13 9.35 -9.59
N THR A 118 5.13 9.12 -8.73
CA THR A 118 4.71 10.09 -7.71
C THR A 118 5.63 10.12 -6.49
N ASN A 119 6.49 9.12 -6.31
CA ASN A 119 7.37 9.01 -5.14
C ASN A 119 8.37 10.16 -5.05
N GLY A 120 8.45 10.76 -3.86
CA GLY A 120 9.32 11.90 -3.62
C GLY A 120 8.73 13.24 -4.04
N GLU A 121 7.58 13.26 -4.71
CA GLU A 121 6.84 14.46 -5.06
C GLU A 121 5.54 14.58 -4.25
N THR A 122 4.55 13.77 -4.54
CA THR A 122 3.24 13.77 -3.86
C THR A 122 3.06 12.60 -2.90
N THR A 123 3.87 11.54 -3.03
CA THR A 123 3.83 10.36 -2.18
C THR A 123 5.18 10.10 -1.52
N TYR A 124 5.18 9.21 -0.53
CA TYR A 124 6.40 8.84 0.19
C TYR A 124 7.50 8.32 -0.75
N GLY A 125 8.71 8.83 -0.58
CA GLY A 125 9.83 8.61 -1.52
C GLY A 125 10.28 7.16 -1.67
N ALA A 126 10.08 6.30 -0.67
CA ALA A 126 10.46 4.90 -0.74
C ALA A 126 9.37 3.99 -1.35
N GLY A 127 8.20 4.54 -1.66
CA GLY A 127 7.08 3.80 -2.24
C GLY A 127 5.99 3.44 -1.24
N ARG A 128 5.05 2.61 -1.69
CA ARG A 128 3.84 2.26 -0.94
C ARG A 128 3.54 0.78 -1.05
N TYR A 129 2.64 0.30 -0.19
CA TYR A 129 2.26 -1.11 -0.11
C TYR A 129 0.77 -1.30 -0.35
N LEU A 130 0.43 -2.48 -0.89
CA LEU A 130 -0.90 -3.07 -0.86
C LEU A 130 -0.83 -4.42 -0.17
N ASP A 131 -1.83 -4.74 0.64
CA ASP A 131 -2.03 -6.07 1.20
C ASP A 131 -3.32 -6.64 0.64
N LEU A 132 -3.28 -7.88 0.14
CA LEU A 132 -4.44 -8.58 -0.39
C LEU A 132 -4.70 -9.83 0.44
N THR A 133 -5.95 -10.00 0.88
CA THR A 133 -6.38 -11.18 1.61
C THR A 133 -7.52 -11.88 0.85
N PRO A 134 -7.56 -13.23 0.84
CA PRO A 134 -8.60 -13.95 0.11
C PRO A 134 -10.02 -13.62 0.56
N ASP A 135 -10.20 -13.32 1.84
CA ASP A 135 -11.53 -13.04 2.43
C ASP A 135 -12.10 -11.67 2.02
N HIS A 136 -11.22 -10.72 1.68
CA HIS A 136 -11.63 -9.33 1.40
C HIS A 136 -11.39 -8.90 -0.04
N ASP A 137 -10.39 -9.48 -0.70
CA ASP A 137 -9.88 -8.97 -1.97
C ASP A 137 -10.06 -9.95 -3.13
N ARG A 138 -10.93 -10.96 -2.98
CA ARG A 138 -11.27 -11.89 -4.06
C ARG A 138 -12.72 -11.74 -4.48
N VAL A 139 -12.94 -11.73 -5.79
CA VAL A 139 -14.27 -11.70 -6.42
C VAL A 139 -14.26 -12.65 -7.61
N ASP A 140 -15.12 -13.68 -7.59
CA ASP A 140 -15.28 -14.64 -8.69
C ASP A 140 -13.96 -15.29 -9.17
N GLY A 141 -13.04 -15.57 -8.23
CA GLY A 141 -11.74 -16.17 -8.52
C GLY A 141 -10.65 -15.19 -8.93
N GLU A 142 -10.98 -13.95 -9.19
CA GLU A 142 -10.03 -12.87 -9.48
C GLU A 142 -9.72 -12.05 -8.22
N TRP A 143 -8.68 -11.23 -8.28
CA TRP A 143 -8.26 -10.37 -7.19
C TRP A 143 -8.64 -8.92 -7.45
N VAL A 144 -9.02 -8.23 -6.40
CA VAL A 144 -9.26 -6.79 -6.42
C VAL A 144 -7.95 -6.09 -6.06
N LEU A 145 -7.31 -5.50 -7.07
CA LEU A 145 -6.12 -4.69 -6.91
C LEU A 145 -6.54 -3.22 -6.90
N ASP A 146 -6.74 -2.67 -5.69
CA ASP A 146 -7.27 -1.33 -5.50
C ASP A 146 -6.19 -0.40 -4.94
N PHE A 147 -5.60 0.42 -5.81
CA PHE A 147 -4.57 1.38 -5.40
C PHE A 147 -5.09 2.51 -4.51
N ASN A 148 -6.41 2.69 -4.44
CA ASN A 148 -7.01 3.64 -3.49
C ASN A 148 -6.79 3.22 -2.03
N ALA A 149 -6.49 1.94 -1.81
CA ALA A 149 -6.13 1.38 -0.52
C ALA A 149 -4.61 1.33 -0.26
N ALA A 150 -3.79 1.82 -1.19
CA ALA A 150 -2.35 1.87 -1.01
C ALA A 150 -1.98 2.73 0.20
N TYR A 151 -0.98 2.27 0.96
CA TYR A 151 -0.58 2.92 2.20
C TYR A 151 0.94 3.03 2.33
N ASN A 152 1.38 4.00 3.13
CA ASN A 152 2.79 4.20 3.41
C ASN A 152 3.30 3.14 4.40
N PRO A 153 4.54 2.65 4.21
CA PRO A 153 5.20 1.86 5.25
C PRO A 153 5.34 2.68 6.53
N THR A 154 5.37 2.00 7.67
CA THR A 154 5.36 2.65 9.00
C THR A 154 6.55 3.59 9.21
N CYS A 155 7.69 3.31 8.56
CA CYS A 155 8.87 4.18 8.61
C CYS A 155 8.66 5.57 7.99
N ALA A 156 7.60 5.73 7.18
CA ALA A 156 7.22 7.05 6.67
C ALA A 156 6.72 8.00 7.76
N TYR A 157 6.26 7.47 8.88
CA TYR A 157 5.75 8.22 10.04
C TYR A 157 6.71 8.26 11.21
N ASN A 158 7.54 7.22 11.33
CA ASN A 158 8.47 7.08 12.45
C ASN A 158 9.68 6.23 12.01
N HIS A 159 10.85 6.85 12.00
CA HIS A 159 12.11 6.22 11.57
C HIS A 159 12.60 5.10 12.49
N ALA A 160 11.99 4.93 13.68
CA ALA A 160 12.30 3.80 14.57
C ALA A 160 11.79 2.45 14.04
N TYR A 161 10.87 2.47 13.07
CA TYR A 161 10.35 1.24 12.45
C TYR A 161 11.22 0.78 11.30
N GLU A 162 11.40 -0.52 11.21
CA GLU A 162 12.10 -1.19 10.13
C GLU A 162 11.10 -1.72 9.11
N CYS A 163 11.24 -1.34 7.85
CA CYS A 163 10.31 -1.69 6.79
C CYS A 163 11.05 -2.32 5.60
N PRO A 164 10.47 -3.36 4.96
CA PRO A 164 11.10 -3.95 3.77
C PRO A 164 11.10 -2.98 2.60
N LEU A 165 12.24 -2.92 1.90
CA LEU A 165 12.41 -2.11 0.70
C LEU A 165 11.70 -2.78 -0.48
N ILE A 166 11.31 -1.99 -1.46
CA ILE A 166 10.54 -2.47 -2.60
C ILE A 166 11.50 -3.03 -3.66
N PRO A 167 11.31 -4.31 -4.09
CA PRO A 167 12.12 -4.88 -5.15
C PRO A 167 12.03 -4.08 -6.45
N MET A 168 13.13 -3.97 -7.17
CA MET A 168 13.21 -3.17 -8.40
C MET A 168 12.23 -3.62 -9.49
N GLU A 169 11.85 -4.90 -9.50
CA GLU A 169 10.85 -5.43 -10.44
C GLU A 169 9.46 -4.81 -10.26
N ASN A 170 9.19 -4.19 -9.10
CA ASN A 170 7.95 -3.47 -8.80
C ASN A 170 8.13 -1.94 -8.81
N TRP A 171 9.17 -1.45 -9.45
CA TRP A 171 9.33 -0.02 -9.72
C TRP A 171 8.65 0.30 -11.04
N LEU A 172 7.55 1.05 -10.98
CA LEU A 172 6.71 1.37 -12.13
C LEU A 172 7.13 2.67 -12.77
N ASP A 173 7.10 2.71 -14.11
CA ASP A 173 7.39 3.91 -14.91
C ASP A 173 6.12 4.72 -15.25
N VAL A 174 5.13 4.66 -14.36
CA VAL A 174 3.86 5.38 -14.47
C VAL A 174 3.50 6.02 -13.13
N PRO A 175 2.73 7.12 -13.12
CA PRO A 175 2.23 7.68 -11.87
C PRO A 175 0.99 6.90 -11.40
N ILE A 176 0.93 6.58 -10.10
CA ILE A 176 -0.25 6.03 -9.44
C ILE A 176 -0.81 7.10 -8.51
N GLU A 177 -1.68 7.93 -9.04
CA GLU A 177 -2.30 9.04 -8.33
C GLU A 177 -3.54 8.59 -7.55
N ALA A 178 -3.34 7.59 -6.69
CA ALA A 178 -4.35 7.01 -5.82
C ALA A 178 -3.73 6.58 -4.49
N GLY A 179 -4.55 6.47 -3.45
CA GLY A 179 -4.13 6.02 -2.14
C GLY A 179 -3.49 7.10 -1.29
N GLU A 180 -2.67 6.68 -0.34
CA GLU A 180 -2.03 7.57 0.62
C GLU A 180 -0.92 8.40 0.00
N ARG A 181 -0.95 9.71 0.29
CA ARG A 181 0.10 10.67 -0.09
C ARG A 181 1.16 10.75 1.01
N ALA A 182 2.19 11.55 0.78
CA ALA A 182 3.22 11.78 1.77
C ALA A 182 2.63 12.27 3.11
N PHE A 183 3.20 11.79 4.21
CA PHE A 183 2.79 12.23 5.54
C PHE A 183 2.97 13.76 5.67
N PRO A 184 1.91 14.51 6.07
CA PRO A 184 1.98 15.96 6.11
C PRO A 184 2.82 16.50 7.27
N GLY A 185 3.18 15.65 8.26
CA GLY A 185 4.07 16.01 9.35
C GLY A 185 5.51 15.56 9.11
N GLU A 186 6.41 15.94 10.02
CA GLU A 186 7.76 15.36 10.03
C GLU A 186 7.74 13.98 10.67
N PRO A 187 8.38 12.96 10.07
CA PRO A 187 8.50 11.66 10.71
C PRO A 187 9.21 11.75 12.05
N ALA A 188 8.74 10.99 13.04
CA ALA A 188 9.44 10.87 14.31
C ALA A 188 10.84 10.26 14.11
N GLY A 189 11.83 10.73 14.86
CA GLY A 189 13.21 10.27 14.73
C GLY A 189 14.00 10.93 13.59
N SER A 190 13.42 11.91 12.91
CA SER A 190 14.16 12.77 11.98
C SER A 190 15.15 13.61 12.77
N GLU A 191 16.43 13.44 12.49
CA GLU A 191 17.46 14.33 13.05
C GLU A 191 17.56 15.58 12.19
N HIS A 192 17.59 16.72 12.85
CA HIS A 192 17.82 18.02 12.21
C HIS A 192 19.32 18.27 12.01
#